data_0cc2e8cf39d6afc62142cf333bae4726
#
_entry.id   0cc2e8cf39d6afc62142cf333bae4726
#
_cell.length_a   1.000
_cell.length_b   1.000
_cell.length_c   1.000
_cell.angle_alpha   90.00
_cell.angle_beta   90.00
_cell.angle_gamma   90.00
#
_symmetry.space_group_name_H-M   'P 1'
#
loop_
_entity.id
_entity.type
_entity.pdbx_description
1 polymer ?
#
loop_
_entity_poly.entity_id
_entity_poly.type
_entity_poly.pdbx_seq_one_letter_code
_entity_poly.pdbx_strand_id
1 'polypeptide(L)'
;LHVRKNYTAMVLERGGNYQRASSENTVNAADENSVRDWAETAWRGFGGDDVPESYFAFASYLFKVRENALYIYREDGISAACALLHKSKKACGLYYFATLPSFRRRGIATKMLAFLAEEAFAEREFFVLLATEEGLPCYAKFGFRSLSNVPIRSAEEDI
;
A
#
# COMPACT_ATOMS: atom_id res chain seq x y z
N LEU A 1 -11.48 -26.37 -1.43
CA LEU A 1 -10.95 -25.00 -1.53
C LEU A 1 -12.11 -24.02 -1.35
N HIS A 2 -12.14 -23.32 -0.23
CA HIS A 2 -13.13 -22.27 0.05
C HIS A 2 -12.59 -20.89 -0.30
N VAL A 3 -13.45 -20.02 -0.87
CA VAL A 3 -13.12 -18.61 -1.10
C VAL A 3 -13.15 -17.90 0.25
N ARG A 4 -12.01 -17.40 0.72
CA ARG A 4 -11.91 -16.66 1.99
C ARG A 4 -12.07 -15.15 1.81
N LYS A 5 -11.57 -14.60 0.72
CA LYS A 5 -11.70 -13.17 0.39
C LYS A 5 -11.79 -12.99 -1.11
N ASN A 6 -12.59 -12.03 -1.51
CA ASN A 6 -12.60 -11.50 -2.87
C ASN A 6 -11.88 -10.16 -2.88
N TYR A 7 -10.95 -10.03 -3.80
CA TYR A 7 -10.31 -8.77 -4.11
C TYR A 7 -10.73 -8.29 -5.49
N THR A 8 -10.69 -7.00 -5.72
CA THR A 8 -10.86 -6.42 -7.05
C THR A 8 -9.51 -5.96 -7.57
N ALA A 9 -9.06 -6.49 -8.69
CA ALA A 9 -7.89 -5.98 -9.38
C ALA A 9 -8.24 -4.65 -10.01
N MET A 10 -7.43 -3.64 -9.75
CA MET A 10 -7.65 -2.27 -10.22
C MET A 10 -6.40 -1.71 -10.88
N VAL A 11 -6.60 -0.80 -11.83
CA VAL A 11 -5.52 -0.14 -12.57
C VAL A 11 -5.79 1.36 -12.71
N LEU A 12 -4.71 2.12 -12.60
CA LEU A 12 -4.63 3.51 -13.03
C LEU A 12 -3.57 3.59 -14.13
N GLU A 13 -3.86 4.31 -15.21
CA GLU A 13 -2.95 4.47 -16.35
C GLU A 13 -2.24 5.82 -16.28
N ARG A 14 -1.01 5.87 -16.78
CA ARG A 14 -0.27 7.13 -16.93
C ARG A 14 -1.08 8.11 -17.76
N GLY A 15 -1.20 9.35 -17.31
CA GLY A 15 -2.02 10.37 -17.97
C GLY A 15 -3.51 10.26 -17.67
N GLY A 16 -3.94 9.31 -16.85
CA GLY A 16 -5.31 9.20 -16.35
C GLY A 16 -5.73 10.41 -15.52
N ASN A 17 -7.02 10.51 -15.28
CA ASN A 17 -7.59 11.59 -14.48
C ASN A 17 -7.57 11.21 -12.99
N TYR A 18 -6.64 11.75 -12.24
CA TYR A 18 -6.54 11.57 -10.78
C TYR A 18 -6.01 12.84 -10.12
N GLN A 19 -6.29 12.98 -8.83
CA GLN A 19 -5.81 14.12 -8.05
C GLN A 19 -4.28 14.13 -7.99
N ARG A 20 -3.68 15.18 -8.50
CA ARG A 20 -2.26 15.43 -8.32
C ARG A 20 -2.07 16.20 -7.04
N ALA A 21 -1.06 15.81 -6.26
CA ALA A 21 -0.71 16.53 -5.04
C ALA A 21 0.79 16.56 -4.85
N SER A 22 1.27 17.63 -4.23
CA SER A 22 2.53 17.62 -3.52
C SER A 22 2.30 17.03 -2.13
N SER A 23 2.94 15.93 -1.79
CA SER A 23 2.94 15.45 -0.41
C SER A 23 4.35 15.51 0.14
N GLU A 24 4.65 16.56 0.85
CA GLU A 24 5.90 16.72 1.60
C GLU A 24 5.99 15.76 2.78
N ASN A 25 4.87 15.10 3.12
CA ASN A 25 4.75 14.24 4.29
C ASN A 25 5.05 12.76 3.99
N THR A 26 5.17 12.39 2.71
CA THR A 26 5.50 11.01 2.33
C THR A 26 7.00 10.89 2.07
N VAL A 27 7.63 9.96 2.78
CA VAL A 27 9.06 9.70 2.69
C VAL A 27 9.32 8.23 2.37
N ASN A 28 10.39 7.98 1.61
CA ASN A 28 10.88 6.62 1.38
C ASN A 28 11.70 6.16 2.59
N ALA A 29 11.47 4.94 3.05
CA ALA A 29 12.31 4.32 4.07
C ALA A 29 13.74 4.11 3.52
N ALA A 30 14.73 4.61 4.25
CA ALA A 30 16.12 4.65 3.80
C ALA A 30 17.09 3.83 4.67
N ASP A 31 16.66 3.43 5.85
CA ASP A 31 17.46 2.75 6.86
C ASP A 31 16.61 1.80 7.72
N GLU A 32 17.27 1.04 8.58
CA GLU A 32 16.60 0.08 9.46
C GLU A 32 15.59 0.71 10.42
N ASN A 33 15.83 1.94 10.90
CA ASN A 33 14.89 2.63 11.79
C ASN A 33 13.59 2.97 11.05
N SER A 34 13.69 3.52 9.86
CA SER A 34 12.52 3.82 9.02
C SER A 34 11.81 2.54 8.55
N VAL A 35 12.53 1.44 8.33
CA VAL A 35 11.91 0.13 8.04
C VAL A 35 11.14 -0.40 9.24
N ARG A 36 11.64 -0.23 10.47
CA ARG A 36 10.89 -0.57 11.68
C ARG A 36 9.65 0.29 11.84
N ASP A 37 9.74 1.59 11.62
CA ASP A 37 8.57 2.49 11.63
C ASP A 37 7.51 2.05 10.60
N TRP A 38 7.95 1.66 9.41
CA TRP A 38 7.07 1.13 8.37
C TRP A 38 6.37 -0.15 8.84
N ALA A 39 7.12 -1.10 9.41
CA ALA A 39 6.59 -2.36 9.91
C ALA A 39 5.55 -2.16 11.00
N GLU A 40 5.82 -1.29 11.98
CA GLU A 40 4.87 -0.96 13.04
C GLU A 40 3.61 -0.33 12.47
N THR A 41 3.75 0.61 11.53
CA THR A 41 2.61 1.27 10.90
C THR A 41 1.76 0.28 10.11
N ALA A 42 2.38 -0.61 9.36
CA ALA A 42 1.69 -1.64 8.59
C ALA A 42 0.94 -2.61 9.51
N TRP A 43 1.64 -3.16 10.51
CA TRP A 43 1.06 -4.13 11.44
C TRP A 43 -0.16 -3.57 12.16
N ARG A 44 -0.03 -2.38 12.74
CA ARG A 44 -1.12 -1.71 13.46
C ARG A 44 -2.22 -1.20 12.53
N GLY A 45 -1.86 -0.75 11.34
CA GLY A 45 -2.82 -0.33 10.32
C GLY A 45 -3.73 -1.44 9.83
N PHE A 46 -3.27 -2.69 9.87
CA PHE A 46 -4.07 -3.89 9.59
C PHE A 46 -4.71 -4.53 10.82
N GLY A 47 -4.69 -3.85 11.97
CA GLY A 47 -5.41 -4.25 13.18
C GLY A 47 -4.60 -5.08 14.17
N GLY A 48 -3.29 -5.21 13.99
CA GLY A 48 -2.41 -5.87 14.96
C GLY A 48 -2.07 -4.96 16.14
N ASP A 49 -1.80 -5.55 17.29
CA ASP A 49 -1.38 -4.84 18.50
C ASP A 49 0.15 -4.82 18.63
N ASP A 50 0.71 -5.84 19.29
CA ASP A 50 2.15 -5.96 19.46
C ASP A 50 2.80 -6.52 18.21
N VAL A 51 3.82 -5.81 17.70
CA VAL A 51 4.53 -6.21 16.48
C VAL A 51 5.49 -7.34 16.80
N PRO A 52 5.31 -8.55 16.24
CA PRO A 52 6.25 -9.64 16.47
C PRO A 52 7.59 -9.37 15.76
N GLU A 53 8.68 -9.85 16.37
CA GLU A 53 10.02 -9.68 15.79
C GLU A 53 10.14 -10.28 14.38
N SER A 54 9.41 -11.36 14.11
CA SER A 54 9.33 -11.96 12.77
C SER A 54 8.78 -11.00 11.70
N TYR A 55 7.90 -10.06 12.09
CA TYR A 55 7.38 -9.06 11.16
C TYR A 55 8.41 -7.98 10.83
N PHE A 56 9.23 -7.57 11.79
CA PHE A 56 10.37 -6.70 11.53
C PHE A 56 11.40 -7.35 10.58
N ALA A 57 11.70 -8.63 10.80
CA ALA A 57 12.56 -9.39 9.90
C ALA A 57 11.98 -9.47 8.48
N PHE A 58 10.67 -9.67 8.36
CA PHE A 58 9.96 -9.68 7.09
C PHE A 58 10.03 -8.30 6.40
N ALA A 59 9.80 -7.21 7.12
CA ALA A 59 9.92 -5.85 6.57
C ALA A 59 11.35 -5.56 6.09
N SER A 60 12.37 -5.97 6.84
CA SER A 60 13.77 -5.87 6.43
C SER A 60 14.07 -6.68 5.16
N TYR A 61 13.47 -7.85 5.02
CA TYR A 61 13.55 -8.63 3.78
C TYR A 61 12.92 -7.88 2.61
N LEU A 62 11.70 -7.36 2.76
CA LEU A 62 11.03 -6.57 1.72
C LEU A 62 11.86 -5.36 1.28
N PHE A 63 12.47 -4.68 2.24
CA PHE A 63 13.31 -3.51 1.98
C PHE A 63 14.55 -3.82 1.15
N LYS A 64 15.12 -5.03 1.30
CA LYS A 64 16.30 -5.48 0.55
C LYS A 64 16.01 -5.91 -0.88
N VAL A 65 14.74 -6.13 -1.23
CA VAL A 65 14.32 -6.46 -2.60
C VAL A 65 14.44 -5.19 -3.45
N ARG A 66 15.27 -5.25 -4.49
CA ARG A 66 15.63 -4.09 -5.33
C ARG A 66 14.43 -3.40 -5.96
N GLU A 67 13.41 -4.16 -6.34
CA GLU A 67 12.20 -3.68 -7.02
C GLU A 67 11.21 -3.03 -6.05
N ASN A 68 11.44 -3.15 -4.74
CA ASN A 68 10.58 -2.60 -3.70
C ASN A 68 11.04 -1.23 -3.22
N ALA A 69 10.06 -0.39 -2.92
CA ALA A 69 10.26 0.84 -2.17
C ALA A 69 9.18 0.94 -1.08
N LEU A 70 9.62 1.16 0.14
CA LEU A 70 8.75 1.28 1.31
C LEU A 70 8.54 2.76 1.61
N TYR A 71 7.30 3.19 1.75
CA TYR A 71 6.92 4.57 1.99
C TYR A 71 6.16 4.74 3.30
N ILE A 72 6.40 5.86 3.97
CA ILE A 72 5.75 6.25 5.22
C ILE A 72 5.19 7.66 5.02
N TYR A 73 3.93 7.86 5.40
CA TYR A 73 3.35 9.19 5.55
C TYR A 73 3.46 9.62 7.01
N ARG A 74 4.07 10.77 7.24
CA ARG A 74 4.22 11.35 8.57
C ARG A 74 3.33 12.57 8.74
N GLU A 75 2.63 12.62 9.85
CA GLU A 75 1.86 13.78 10.28
C GLU A 75 2.35 14.19 11.67
N ASP A 76 2.81 15.43 11.81
CA ASP A 76 3.41 15.95 13.05
C ASP A 76 4.52 15.04 13.61
N GLY A 77 5.33 14.46 12.74
CA GLY A 77 6.43 13.55 13.11
C GLY A 77 6.00 12.12 13.43
N ILE A 78 4.69 11.81 13.40
CA ILE A 78 4.14 10.49 13.68
C ILE A 78 3.92 9.74 12.36
N SER A 79 4.36 8.49 12.30
CA SER A 79 4.09 7.60 11.18
C SER A 79 2.62 7.21 11.16
N ALA A 80 1.84 7.80 10.27
CA ALA A 80 0.38 7.70 10.22
C ALA A 80 -0.15 6.69 9.19
N ALA A 81 0.60 6.49 8.12
CA ALA A 81 0.26 5.56 7.05
C ALA A 81 1.53 4.99 6.39
N CYS A 82 1.37 3.88 5.70
CA CYS A 82 2.47 3.23 5.00
C CYS A 82 2.01 2.62 3.67
N ALA A 83 2.98 2.35 2.81
CA ALA A 83 2.78 1.65 1.55
C ALA A 83 4.06 0.97 1.09
N LEU A 84 3.93 -0.02 0.23
CA LEU A 84 5.02 -0.60 -0.54
C LEU A 84 4.69 -0.47 -2.03
N LEU A 85 5.63 0.04 -2.80
CA LEU A 85 5.59 -0.04 -4.26
C LEU A 85 6.53 -1.14 -4.73
N HIS A 86 6.02 -1.99 -5.63
CA HIS A 86 6.82 -3.00 -6.32
C HIS A 86 6.87 -2.69 -7.81
N LYS A 87 8.07 -2.44 -8.33
CA LYS A 87 8.30 -2.09 -9.73
C LYS A 87 8.53 -3.33 -10.58
N SER A 88 7.59 -3.68 -11.43
CA SER A 88 7.76 -4.68 -12.48
C SER A 88 8.11 -4.02 -13.83
N LYS A 89 8.08 -4.77 -14.95
CA LYS A 89 8.48 -4.21 -16.26
C LYS A 89 7.69 -2.99 -16.69
N LYS A 90 6.35 -3.08 -16.70
CA LYS A 90 5.45 -2.02 -17.18
C LYS A 90 4.56 -1.44 -16.11
N ALA A 91 4.42 -2.15 -15.00
CA ALA A 91 3.52 -1.80 -13.92
C ALA A 91 4.26 -1.56 -12.62
N CYS A 92 3.69 -0.72 -11.78
CA CYS A 92 4.05 -0.57 -10.38
C CYS A 92 2.87 -1.05 -9.54
N GLY A 93 3.10 -2.03 -8.68
CA GLY A 93 2.08 -2.57 -7.78
C GLY A 93 2.09 -1.87 -6.44
N LEU A 94 0.92 -1.60 -5.89
CA LEU A 94 0.72 -1.06 -4.54
C LEU A 94 0.36 -2.19 -3.58
N TYR A 95 1.13 -2.29 -2.50
CA TYR A 95 0.96 -3.30 -1.45
C TYR A 95 1.07 -2.66 -0.06
N TYR A 96 0.54 -3.33 0.96
CA TYR A 96 0.65 -2.90 2.36
C TYR A 96 0.25 -1.44 2.57
N PHE A 97 -0.79 -0.99 1.86
CA PHE A 97 -1.30 0.35 1.99
C PHE A 97 -2.28 0.43 3.15
N ALA A 98 -1.87 1.07 4.22
CA ALA A 98 -2.64 1.14 5.45
C ALA A 98 -2.49 2.50 6.12
N THR A 99 -3.57 2.95 6.75
CA THR A 99 -3.59 4.14 7.62
C THR A 99 -3.92 3.70 9.03
N LEU A 100 -3.19 4.20 10.03
CA LEU A 100 -3.49 3.93 11.43
C LEU A 100 -4.92 4.38 11.78
N PRO A 101 -5.65 3.63 12.61
CA PRO A 101 -7.05 3.95 12.94
C PRO A 101 -7.27 5.40 13.40
N SER A 102 -6.39 5.92 14.25
CA SER A 102 -6.47 7.29 14.78
C SER A 102 -6.25 8.40 13.74
N PHE A 103 -5.70 8.06 12.58
CA PHE A 103 -5.42 8.99 11.48
C PHE A 103 -6.37 8.83 10.29
N ARG A 104 -7.34 7.93 10.36
CA ARG A 104 -8.33 7.73 9.30
C ARG A 104 -9.29 8.91 9.17
N ARG A 105 -9.90 9.06 7.98
CA ARG A 105 -10.85 10.13 7.63
C ARG A 105 -10.27 11.54 7.68
N ARG A 106 -8.97 11.68 7.46
CA ARG A 106 -8.25 12.96 7.38
C ARG A 106 -7.72 13.25 5.98
N GLY A 107 -8.07 12.43 4.99
CA GLY A 107 -7.58 12.57 3.62
C GLY A 107 -6.15 12.08 3.39
N ILE A 108 -5.52 11.42 4.37
CA ILE A 108 -4.13 10.94 4.29
C ILE A 108 -3.97 9.93 3.16
N ALA A 109 -4.89 8.96 3.05
CA ALA A 109 -4.84 7.96 1.98
C ALA A 109 -4.82 8.60 0.59
N THR A 110 -5.69 9.58 0.34
CA THR A 110 -5.74 10.31 -0.94
C THR A 110 -4.46 11.08 -1.22
N LYS A 111 -3.90 11.77 -0.23
CA LYS A 111 -2.63 12.50 -0.37
C LYS A 111 -1.47 11.56 -0.66
N MET A 112 -1.40 10.46 0.07
CA MET A 112 -0.36 9.45 -0.12
C MET A 112 -0.50 8.77 -1.48
N LEU A 113 -1.71 8.39 -1.91
CA LEU A 113 -1.95 7.83 -3.24
C LEU A 113 -1.50 8.76 -4.36
N ALA A 114 -1.75 10.06 -4.24
CA ALA A 114 -1.31 11.04 -5.22
C ALA A 114 0.22 11.06 -5.35
N PHE A 115 0.94 11.05 -4.24
CA PHE A 115 2.40 10.94 -4.22
C PHE A 115 2.88 9.62 -4.84
N LEU A 116 2.30 8.50 -4.43
CA LEU A 116 2.67 7.16 -4.92
C LEU A 116 2.38 6.99 -6.41
N ALA A 117 1.33 7.62 -6.93
CA ALA A 117 1.04 7.63 -8.37
C ALA A 117 2.14 8.36 -9.17
N GLU A 118 2.62 9.51 -8.68
CA GLU A 118 3.74 10.21 -9.31
C GLU A 118 5.01 9.33 -9.31
N GLU A 119 5.31 8.67 -8.20
CA GLU A 119 6.44 7.74 -8.09
C GLU A 119 6.30 6.54 -9.05
N ALA A 120 5.09 5.95 -9.12
CA ALA A 120 4.81 4.83 -10.02
C ALA A 120 4.97 5.23 -11.49
N PHE A 121 4.44 6.39 -11.88
CA PHE A 121 4.44 6.86 -13.26
C PHE A 121 5.76 7.52 -13.70
N ALA A 122 6.70 7.75 -12.80
CA ALA A 122 8.03 8.22 -13.16
C ALA A 122 8.69 7.28 -14.19
N GLU A 123 8.48 5.97 -14.06
CA GLU A 123 9.12 4.97 -14.90
C GLU A 123 8.17 3.89 -15.45
N ARG A 124 6.90 3.85 -15.05
CA ARG A 124 5.94 2.79 -15.41
C ARG A 124 4.69 3.36 -16.05
N GLU A 125 4.01 2.54 -16.85
CA GLU A 125 2.80 2.91 -17.57
C GLU A 125 1.53 2.66 -16.75
N PHE A 126 1.59 1.69 -15.84
CA PHE A 126 0.44 1.22 -15.07
C PHE A 126 0.73 1.25 -13.57
N PHE A 127 -0.24 1.70 -12.81
CA PHE A 127 -0.28 1.60 -11.35
C PHE A 127 -1.41 0.66 -10.96
N VAL A 128 -1.09 -0.47 -10.33
CA VAL A 128 -2.02 -1.58 -10.11
C VAL A 128 -2.11 -1.96 -8.64
N LEU A 129 -3.25 -2.49 -8.26
CA LEU A 129 -3.49 -2.97 -6.90
C LEU A 129 -4.59 -4.03 -6.84
N LEU A 130 -4.66 -4.73 -5.71
CA LEU A 130 -5.80 -5.55 -5.32
C LEU A 130 -6.54 -4.85 -4.19
N ALA A 131 -7.77 -4.42 -4.47
CA ALA A 131 -8.62 -3.73 -3.50
C ALA A 131 -9.46 -4.72 -2.71
N THR A 132 -9.52 -4.53 -1.39
CA THR A 132 -10.56 -5.12 -0.54
C THR A 132 -11.90 -4.43 -0.81
N GLU A 133 -13.02 -5.04 -0.40
CA GLU A 133 -14.33 -4.40 -0.49
C GLU A 133 -14.36 -3.04 0.22
N GLU A 134 -13.69 -2.92 1.37
CA GLU A 134 -13.61 -1.67 2.14
C GLU A 134 -12.75 -0.60 1.44
N GLY A 135 -11.67 -1.00 0.80
CA GLY A 135 -10.75 -0.09 0.12
C GLY A 135 -11.22 0.34 -1.27
N LEU A 136 -12.07 -0.46 -1.92
CA LEU A 136 -12.52 -0.24 -3.30
C LEU A 136 -13.08 1.17 -3.56
N PRO A 137 -13.96 1.74 -2.72
CA PRO A 137 -14.49 3.08 -2.96
C PRO A 137 -13.41 4.18 -2.96
N CYS A 138 -12.39 4.06 -2.11
CA CYS A 138 -11.29 5.00 -2.05
C CYS A 138 -10.48 5.01 -3.34
N TYR A 139 -10.15 3.84 -3.85
CA TYR A 139 -9.38 3.70 -5.09
C TYR A 139 -10.20 4.12 -6.32
N ALA A 140 -11.47 3.74 -6.39
CA ALA A 140 -12.37 4.16 -7.47
C ALA A 140 -12.54 5.68 -7.51
N LYS A 141 -12.72 6.31 -6.36
CA LYS A 141 -12.81 7.77 -6.23
C LYS A 141 -11.51 8.47 -6.65
N PHE A 142 -10.37 7.86 -6.37
CA PHE A 142 -9.06 8.40 -6.78
C PHE A 142 -8.88 8.37 -8.30
N GLY A 143 -9.46 7.40 -9.00
CA GLY A 143 -9.38 7.27 -10.46
C GLY A 143 -9.04 5.88 -10.96
N PHE A 144 -8.81 4.91 -10.06
CA PHE A 144 -8.60 3.52 -10.46
C PHE A 144 -9.86 2.92 -11.05
N ARG A 145 -9.72 2.14 -12.12
CA ARG A 145 -10.81 1.34 -12.69
C ARG A 145 -10.64 -0.14 -12.34
N SER A 146 -11.76 -0.82 -12.16
CA SER A 146 -11.80 -2.25 -11.89
C SER A 146 -11.51 -3.05 -13.16
N LEU A 147 -10.70 -4.10 -13.03
CA LEU A 147 -10.38 -5.05 -14.10
C LEU A 147 -11.13 -6.37 -13.94
N SER A 148 -11.01 -6.98 -12.77
CA SER A 148 -11.57 -8.31 -12.50
C SER A 148 -11.65 -8.57 -10.99
N ASN A 149 -12.48 -9.55 -10.63
CA ASN A 149 -12.47 -10.11 -9.27
C ASN A 149 -11.40 -11.19 -9.16
N VAL A 150 -10.66 -11.16 -8.05
CA VAL A 150 -9.61 -12.13 -7.73
C VAL A 150 -9.98 -12.84 -6.44
N PRO A 151 -10.54 -14.05 -6.50
CA PRO A 151 -10.86 -14.82 -5.31
C PRO A 151 -9.59 -15.41 -4.71
N ILE A 152 -9.33 -15.10 -3.46
CA ILE A 152 -8.28 -15.75 -2.69
C ILE A 152 -8.87 -17.00 -2.03
N ARG A 153 -8.31 -18.14 -2.38
CA ARG A 153 -8.72 -19.46 -1.88
C ARG A 153 -7.63 -20.01 -0.97
N SER A 154 -8.05 -20.68 0.09
CA SER A 154 -7.14 -21.47 0.90
C SER A 154 -7.62 -22.92 0.95
N ALA A 155 -6.71 -23.88 1.02
CA ALA A 155 -7.05 -25.21 1.47
C ALA A 155 -7.52 -25.11 2.93
N GLU A 156 -8.60 -25.80 3.30
CA GLU A 156 -8.82 -26.11 4.70
C GLU A 156 -7.69 -27.06 5.12
N GLU A 157 -6.99 -26.69 6.19
CA GLU A 157 -6.30 -27.70 6.95
C GLU A 157 -7.41 -28.50 7.65
N ASP A 158 -7.64 -29.73 7.21
CA ASP A 158 -8.43 -30.69 7.96
C ASP A 158 -7.71 -30.92 9.29
N ILE A 159 -8.24 -30.27 10.31
CA ILE A 159 -7.83 -30.52 11.70
C ILE A 159 -8.60 -31.74 12.20
#